data_3f7f1e5b2fda3d12943550ddcf5381ad
#
_entry.id   3f7f1e5b2fda3d12943550ddcf5381ad
#
_cell.length_a   1.000
_cell.length_b   1.000
_cell.length_c   1.000
_cell.angle_alpha   90.00
_cell.angle_beta   90.00
_cell.angle_gamma   90.00
#
_symmetry.space_group_name_H-M   'P 1'
#
loop_
_entity.id
_entity.type
_entity.pdbx_description
1 polymer ?
#
loop_
_entity_poly.entity_id
_entity_poly.type
_entity_poly.pdbx_seq_one_letter_code
_entity_poly.pdbx_strand_id
1 'polypeptide(L)'
;MNSYDDKVRNRVKRMEGQLRGILKMMDEGKDCKDVITQLSAVRSGVDRSIGLIVSQNLIECIQNANGDEEALNESVQEAVNLFVKSR
;
A
#
# COMPACT_ATOMS: atom_id res chain seq x y z
N MET A 1 -6.13 0.55 -14.42
CA MET A 1 -4.86 -0.13 -14.11
C MET A 1 -5.14 -1.60 -13.85
N ASN A 2 -4.64 -2.47 -14.71
CA ASN A 2 -4.91 -3.91 -14.61
C ASN A 2 -3.70 -4.73 -14.17
N SER A 3 -2.55 -4.10 -14.08
CA SER A 3 -1.34 -4.78 -13.64
C SER A 3 -0.61 -3.92 -12.63
N TYR A 4 0.02 -4.58 -11.68
CA TYR A 4 0.78 -3.91 -10.63
C TYR A 4 2.26 -4.14 -10.86
N ASP A 5 3.03 -3.13 -10.54
CA ASP A 5 4.47 -3.18 -10.53
C ASP A 5 4.96 -4.35 -9.66
N ASP A 6 5.98 -5.06 -10.12
CA ASP A 6 6.58 -6.16 -9.36
C ASP A 6 7.07 -5.71 -7.99
N LYS A 7 7.52 -4.49 -7.89
CA LYS A 7 7.99 -3.91 -6.63
C LYS A 7 6.87 -3.87 -5.59
N VAL A 8 5.69 -3.41 -5.98
CA VAL A 8 4.52 -3.37 -5.09
C VAL A 8 4.08 -4.79 -4.75
N ARG A 9 3.98 -5.63 -5.76
CA ARG A 9 3.56 -7.01 -5.58
C ARG A 9 4.49 -7.76 -4.62
N ASN A 10 5.80 -7.57 -4.77
CA ASN A 10 6.78 -8.21 -3.90
C ASN A 10 6.70 -7.70 -2.47
N ARG A 11 6.37 -6.43 -2.27
CA ARG A 11 6.12 -5.89 -0.93
C ARG A 11 4.92 -6.57 -0.27
N VAL A 12 3.85 -6.75 -1.02
CA VAL A 12 2.65 -7.41 -0.50
C VAL A 12 2.95 -8.87 -0.14
N LYS A 13 3.70 -9.57 -0.97
CA LYS A 13 4.14 -10.94 -0.69
C LYS A 13 4.97 -11.02 0.58
N ARG A 14 5.85 -10.05 0.78
CA ARG A 14 6.66 -9.98 2.00
C ARG A 14 5.78 -9.80 3.23
N MET A 15 4.76 -8.94 3.14
CA MET A 15 3.82 -8.73 4.23
C MET A 15 3.01 -9.98 4.53
N GLU A 16 2.65 -10.74 3.50
CA GLU A 16 1.98 -12.02 3.69
C GLU A 16 2.83 -12.97 4.53
N GLY A 17 4.12 -13.07 4.21
CA GLY A 17 5.04 -13.88 4.99
C GLY A 17 5.20 -13.37 6.42
N GLN A 18 5.26 -12.06 6.60
CA GLN A 18 5.32 -11.45 7.93
C GLN A 18 4.08 -11.77 8.76
N LEU A 19 2.90 -11.72 8.15
CA LEU A 19 1.66 -12.05 8.85
C LEU A 19 1.62 -13.51 9.27
N ARG A 20 2.10 -14.43 8.44
CA ARG A 20 2.21 -15.85 8.82
C ARG A 20 3.17 -16.02 9.99
N GLY A 21 4.28 -15.28 10.00
CA GLY A 21 5.21 -15.29 11.12
C GLY A 21 4.57 -14.78 12.40
N ILE A 22 3.73 -13.75 12.30
CA ILE A 22 3.01 -13.21 13.45
C ILE A 22 2.01 -14.23 14.02
N LEU A 23 1.29 -14.92 13.16
CA LEU A 23 0.38 -16.00 13.59
C LEU A 23 1.13 -17.09 14.35
N LYS A 24 2.31 -17.45 13.86
CA LYS A 24 3.17 -18.42 14.54
C LYS A 24 3.60 -17.91 15.92
N MET A 25 3.97 -16.63 16.01
CA MET A 25 4.33 -16.01 17.29
C MET A 25 3.17 -16.10 18.30
N MET A 26 1.96 -15.85 17.84
CA MET A 26 0.76 -15.95 18.68
C MET A 26 0.54 -17.40 19.16
N ASP A 27 0.70 -18.36 18.25
CA ASP A 27 0.54 -19.76 18.59
C ASP A 27 1.60 -20.25 19.58
N GLU A 28 2.80 -19.69 19.51
CA GLU A 28 3.89 -20.01 20.42
C GLU A 28 3.83 -19.24 21.73
N GLY A 29 2.85 -18.38 21.89
CA GLY A 29 2.69 -17.59 23.11
C GLY A 29 3.77 -16.53 23.32
N LYS A 30 4.29 -15.97 22.22
CA LYS A 30 5.29 -14.89 22.33
C LYS A 30 4.71 -13.66 23.00
N ASP A 31 5.61 -12.85 23.57
CA ASP A 31 5.25 -11.65 24.28
C ASP A 31 4.43 -10.71 23.39
N CYS A 32 3.38 -10.18 23.96
CA CYS A 32 2.49 -9.20 23.35
C CYS A 32 3.28 -8.03 22.73
N LYS A 33 4.32 -7.56 23.40
CA LYS A 33 5.16 -6.48 22.90
C LYS A 33 5.83 -6.84 21.58
N ASP A 34 6.31 -8.07 21.44
CA ASP A 34 6.96 -8.52 20.22
C ASP A 34 5.95 -8.64 19.08
N VAL A 35 4.75 -9.13 19.36
CA VAL A 35 3.68 -9.24 18.37
C VAL A 35 3.28 -7.84 17.88
N ILE A 36 3.11 -6.89 18.79
CA ILE A 36 2.75 -5.51 18.44
C ILE A 36 3.83 -4.88 17.57
N THR A 37 5.10 -5.10 17.90
CA THR A 37 6.22 -4.57 17.12
C THR A 37 6.18 -5.10 15.68
N GLN A 38 5.92 -6.39 15.51
CA GLN A 38 5.82 -6.98 14.19
C GLN A 38 4.61 -6.48 13.41
N LEU A 39 3.46 -6.32 14.08
CA LEU A 39 2.27 -5.75 13.44
C LEU A 39 2.50 -4.30 13.01
N SER A 40 3.23 -3.52 13.81
CA SER A 40 3.58 -2.14 13.45
C SER A 40 4.47 -2.09 12.20
N ALA A 41 5.38 -3.06 12.06
CA ALA A 41 6.21 -3.17 10.86
C ALA A 41 5.36 -3.47 9.62
N VAL A 42 4.37 -4.36 9.76
CA VAL A 42 3.44 -4.68 8.67
C VAL A 42 2.63 -3.43 8.29
N ARG A 43 2.13 -2.69 9.30
CA ARG A 43 1.39 -1.45 9.06
C ARG A 43 2.20 -0.46 8.24
N SER A 44 3.47 -0.26 8.58
CA SER A 44 4.36 0.61 7.82
C SER A 44 4.53 0.13 6.38
N GLY A 45 4.64 -1.19 6.18
CA GLY A 45 4.72 -1.78 4.85
C GLY A 45 3.45 -1.56 4.03
N VAL A 46 2.29 -1.66 4.68
CA VAL A 46 1.00 -1.38 4.04
C VAL A 46 0.94 0.08 3.61
N ASP A 47 1.30 1.02 4.49
CA ASP A 47 1.30 2.45 4.17
C ASP A 47 2.20 2.76 2.97
N ARG A 48 3.39 2.17 2.91
CA ARG A 48 4.30 2.35 1.78
C ARG A 48 3.72 1.80 0.48
N SER A 49 3.06 0.66 0.56
CA SER A 49 2.43 0.04 -0.62
C SER A 49 1.30 0.91 -1.14
N ILE A 50 0.49 1.48 -0.25
CA ILE A 50 -0.58 2.41 -0.62
C ILE A 50 0.02 3.63 -1.32
N GLY A 51 1.08 4.20 -0.75
CA GLY A 51 1.76 5.36 -1.35
C GLY A 51 2.31 5.07 -2.74
N LEU A 52 2.87 3.90 -2.95
CA LEU A 52 3.39 3.50 -4.26
C LEU A 52 2.26 3.35 -5.29
N ILE A 53 1.14 2.73 -4.89
CA ILE A 53 -0.01 2.54 -5.77
C ILE A 53 -0.62 3.89 -6.16
N VAL A 54 -0.79 4.78 -5.18
CA VAL A 54 -1.31 6.13 -5.42
C VAL A 54 -0.39 6.89 -6.38
N SER A 55 0.92 6.79 -6.16
CA SER A 55 1.91 7.44 -7.02
C SER A 55 1.82 6.95 -8.47
N GLN A 56 1.67 5.63 -8.66
CA GLN A 56 1.52 5.05 -9.99
C GLN A 56 0.23 5.48 -10.65
N ASN A 57 -0.87 5.56 -9.90
CA ASN A 57 -2.13 6.04 -10.42
C ASN A 57 -2.04 7.50 -10.88
N LEU A 58 -1.32 8.34 -10.12
CA LEU A 58 -1.12 9.73 -10.52
C LEU A 58 -0.39 9.83 -11.85
N ILE A 59 0.67 9.03 -12.03
CA ILE A 59 1.42 9.01 -13.29
C ILE A 59 0.51 8.57 -14.44
N GLU A 60 -0.25 7.49 -14.24
CA GLU A 60 -1.18 6.98 -15.23
C GLU A 60 -2.23 8.03 -15.58
N CYS A 61 -2.77 8.71 -14.59
CA CYS A 61 -3.76 9.76 -14.78
C CYS A 61 -3.19 10.94 -15.59
N ILE A 62 -1.95 11.32 -15.30
CA ILE A 62 -1.27 12.38 -16.06
C ILE A 62 -1.11 11.97 -17.52
N GLN A 63 -0.69 10.73 -17.77
CA GLN A 63 -0.51 10.20 -19.12
C GLN A 63 -1.84 10.10 -19.86
N ASN A 64 -2.89 9.65 -19.19
CA ASN A 64 -4.19 9.46 -19.79
C ASN A 64 -4.94 10.77 -20.02
N ALA A 65 -4.68 11.79 -19.22
CA ALA A 65 -5.31 13.11 -19.37
C ALA A 65 -4.91 13.79 -20.68
N ASN A 66 -3.71 13.47 -21.19
CA ASN A 66 -3.25 13.94 -22.49
C ASN A 66 -3.40 15.45 -22.70
N GLY A 67 -3.06 16.23 -21.67
CA GLY A 67 -3.13 17.69 -21.71
C GLY A 67 -4.47 18.28 -21.26
N ASP A 68 -5.45 17.49 -20.92
CA ASP A 68 -6.71 17.93 -20.36
C ASP A 68 -6.54 18.21 -18.87
N GLU A 69 -6.46 19.49 -18.50
CA GLU A 69 -6.24 19.90 -17.12
C GLU A 69 -7.39 19.48 -16.19
N GLU A 70 -8.61 19.54 -16.67
CA GLU A 70 -9.76 19.15 -15.86
C GLU A 70 -9.75 17.68 -15.52
N ALA A 71 -9.50 16.82 -16.50
CA ALA A 71 -9.40 15.38 -16.29
C ALA A 71 -8.24 15.05 -15.36
N LEU A 72 -7.11 15.74 -15.52
CA LEU A 72 -5.95 15.56 -14.65
C LEU A 72 -6.28 15.95 -13.21
N ASN A 73 -6.92 17.09 -12.99
CA ASN A 73 -7.28 17.54 -11.65
C ASN A 73 -8.24 16.57 -10.96
N GLU A 74 -9.23 16.06 -11.69
CA GLU A 74 -10.16 15.08 -11.15
C GLU A 74 -9.44 13.80 -10.74
N SER A 75 -8.53 13.30 -11.57
CA SER A 75 -7.77 12.09 -11.31
C SER A 75 -6.85 12.23 -10.11
N VAL A 76 -6.17 13.39 -10.01
CA VAL A 76 -5.30 13.68 -8.87
C VAL A 76 -6.13 13.74 -7.59
N GLN A 77 -7.27 14.42 -7.61
CA GLN A 77 -8.14 14.54 -6.44
C GLN A 77 -8.66 13.18 -6.01
N GLU A 78 -9.04 12.34 -6.95
CA GLU A 78 -9.51 10.98 -6.66
C GLU A 78 -8.41 10.14 -6.00
N ALA A 79 -7.19 10.19 -6.52
CA ALA A 79 -6.07 9.46 -5.95
C ALA A 79 -5.74 9.93 -4.54
N VAL A 80 -5.75 11.24 -4.31
CA VAL A 80 -5.51 11.82 -2.98
C VAL A 80 -6.60 11.37 -2.00
N ASN A 81 -7.86 11.38 -2.43
CA ASN A 81 -8.97 10.96 -1.58
C ASN A 81 -8.85 9.48 -1.20
N LEU A 82 -8.44 8.63 -2.13
CA LEU A 82 -8.22 7.21 -1.85
C LEU A 82 -7.12 7.03 -0.80
N PHE A 83 -6.03 7.75 -0.93
CA PHE A 83 -4.92 7.68 0.01
C PHE A 83 -5.34 8.13 1.40
N VAL A 84 -6.06 9.22 1.50
CA VAL A 84 -6.55 9.76 2.78
C VAL A 84 -7.51 8.79 3.45
N LYS A 85 -8.44 8.20 2.68
CA LYS A 85 -9.40 7.22 3.23
C LYS A 85 -8.73 5.95 3.75
N SER A 86 -7.61 5.57 3.15
CA SER A 86 -6.90 4.34 3.52
C SER A 86 -6.12 4.47 4.83
N ARG A 87 -5.96 5.66 5.30
CA ARG A 87 -5.26 5.94 6.56
C ARG A 87 -6.23 6.02 7.71
#